data_7c9f835475c077fb72f01362bcdb9b11
#
_entry.id   7c9f835475c077fb72f01362bcdb9b11
#
_cell.length_a   1.000
_cell.length_b   1.000
_cell.length_c   1.000
_cell.angle_alpha   90.00
_cell.angle_beta   90.00
_cell.angle_gamma   90.00
#
_symmetry.space_group_name_H-M   'P 1'
#
loop_
_entity.id
_entity.type
_entity.pdbx_description
1 polymer ?
#
loop_
_entity_poly.entity_id
_entity_poly.type
_entity_poly.pdbx_seq_one_letter_code
_entity_poly.pdbx_strand_id
1 'polypeptide(L)'
;NSSNAGYGTWGEVIEISVSSKTADVLPDTGNVSSVYMVPDKNDSYSKVRMPFTNDRNKWVGYIAKEKADKMTFSFTNNNKKYEIPAPNRGNSTHFVVTSATTGYWDPPATITVTAGKNDAGDPKVSYDSLVSTTISVTPGTKVKLEANPKTGFVLKNWVISGTSTVPDGIDSNGYFTPTASGNYNFTAVYAESMTFEAYVRTYDGASLSENTNGGSVEIKCGNQNSTVDSNDGTHITLNAVKGSTVTYYAKAKDGYVFDGWYTDADCKTGLENSSDKYELANVEASKKLYAKFKVDTYTVKAYAQHGNNPPSGDAGNVSFDNNNYASEVTTTVKRNGEVIFYAKPESGYAFIGWYKSETAPEPTIAVKDCFLDNGVYSKKMTIQYSDIKTYALYARFKALYTVEAKAMYNNENVDEAGTVKVADRAAGKSSSKPVMEGDNVTVEAIAKKGYKFAGWYTDMACNKPYSTENNDVSLITLNNVSKGITLYA
;
A
#
# COMPACT_ATOMS: atom_id res chain seq x y z
N ASN A 1 22.87 -55.51 -40.31
CA ASN A 1 21.86 -55.03 -41.27
C ASN A 1 21.01 -53.98 -40.57
N SER A 2 21.36 -52.75 -40.79
CA SER A 2 20.63 -51.58 -40.36
C SER A 2 19.43 -51.35 -41.27
N SER A 3 18.23 -51.65 -40.80
CA SER A 3 17.01 -51.20 -41.43
C SER A 3 16.82 -49.72 -41.12
N ASN A 4 16.93 -48.89 -42.14
CA ASN A 4 16.51 -47.47 -42.13
C ASN A 4 15.05 -47.41 -41.70
N ALA A 5 14.81 -46.97 -40.47
CA ALA A 5 13.54 -46.42 -40.09
C ALA A 5 13.40 -45.09 -40.82
N GLY A 6 12.59 -45.09 -41.88
CA GLY A 6 12.25 -43.86 -42.59
C GLY A 6 11.68 -42.86 -41.62
N TYR A 7 12.33 -41.69 -41.53
CA TYR A 7 11.76 -40.53 -40.88
C TYR A 7 10.52 -40.13 -41.67
N GLY A 8 9.34 -40.47 -41.12
CA GLY A 8 8.09 -40.03 -41.70
C GLY A 8 8.07 -38.51 -41.76
N THR A 9 7.66 -37.98 -42.89
CA THR A 9 7.32 -36.55 -43.01
C THR A 9 6.35 -36.19 -41.88
N TRP A 10 6.60 -35.10 -41.19
CA TRP A 10 5.71 -34.58 -40.17
C TRP A 10 4.35 -34.33 -40.82
N GLY A 11 3.38 -35.18 -40.54
CA GLY A 11 2.00 -35.00 -40.98
C GLY A 11 1.32 -33.89 -40.17
N GLU A 12 0.33 -33.24 -40.73
CA GLU A 12 -0.53 -32.30 -40.04
C GLU A 12 -1.24 -33.00 -38.87
N VAL A 13 -1.05 -32.44 -37.63
CA VAL A 13 -1.69 -32.96 -36.42
C VAL A 13 -2.90 -32.07 -36.14
N ILE A 14 -4.02 -32.69 -35.80
CA ILE A 14 -5.24 -32.00 -35.42
C ILE A 14 -5.65 -32.33 -33.99
N GLU A 15 -6.23 -31.34 -33.32
CA GLU A 15 -6.88 -31.51 -32.05
C GLU A 15 -8.27 -32.13 -32.25
N ILE A 16 -8.58 -33.18 -31.47
CA ILE A 16 -9.91 -33.74 -31.39
C ILE A 16 -10.41 -33.62 -29.95
N SER A 17 -11.61 -33.12 -29.78
CA SER A 17 -12.27 -33.03 -28.48
C SER A 17 -13.57 -33.83 -28.44
N VAL A 18 -13.91 -34.35 -27.27
CA VAL A 18 -15.14 -35.10 -27.02
C VAL A 18 -15.86 -34.52 -25.82
N SER A 19 -17.17 -34.35 -25.97
CA SER A 19 -18.09 -34.04 -24.85
C SER A 19 -19.31 -34.95 -24.92
N SER A 20 -20.18 -34.90 -23.93
CA SER A 20 -21.39 -35.67 -23.87
C SER A 20 -22.61 -34.84 -23.51
N LYS A 21 -23.75 -35.18 -24.10
CA LYS A 21 -25.08 -34.68 -23.66
C LYS A 21 -25.74 -35.60 -22.63
N THR A 22 -25.09 -36.74 -22.30
CA THR A 22 -25.62 -37.74 -21.39
C THR A 22 -24.57 -38.10 -20.34
N ALA A 23 -24.73 -37.52 -19.16
CA ALA A 23 -23.80 -37.75 -18.04
C ALA A 23 -23.69 -39.20 -17.60
N ASP A 24 -24.73 -40.01 -17.83
CA ASP A 24 -24.72 -41.43 -17.51
C ASP A 24 -23.78 -42.25 -18.40
N VAL A 25 -23.49 -41.78 -19.61
CA VAL A 25 -22.59 -42.44 -20.55
C VAL A 25 -21.17 -41.92 -20.44
N LEU A 26 -20.97 -40.61 -20.62
CA LEU A 26 -19.71 -39.92 -20.47
C LEU A 26 -19.94 -38.66 -19.61
N PRO A 27 -19.63 -38.71 -18.32
CA PRO A 27 -19.85 -37.58 -17.41
C PRO A 27 -18.92 -36.40 -17.73
N ASP A 28 -19.44 -35.21 -17.57
CA ASP A 28 -18.72 -33.92 -17.77
C ASP A 28 -17.65 -33.64 -16.70
N THR A 29 -17.43 -34.52 -15.75
CA THR A 29 -16.59 -34.30 -14.56
C THR A 29 -15.43 -35.26 -14.53
N GLY A 30 -14.58 -35.41 -15.38
CA GLY A 30 -13.29 -36.12 -15.23
C GLY A 30 -13.26 -37.48 -14.48
N ASN A 31 -14.42 -38.02 -14.04
CA ASN A 31 -14.54 -39.24 -13.26
C ASN A 31 -14.37 -40.51 -14.08
N VAL A 32 -14.27 -40.38 -15.39
CA VAL A 32 -13.91 -41.50 -16.30
C VAL A 32 -12.39 -41.61 -16.31
N SER A 33 -11.89 -42.82 -16.04
CA SER A 33 -10.45 -43.01 -15.85
C SER A 33 -9.60 -42.70 -17.09
N SER A 34 -10.15 -42.87 -18.30
CA SER A 34 -9.48 -42.50 -19.56
C SER A 34 -10.45 -42.58 -20.72
N VAL A 35 -10.43 -41.58 -21.60
CA VAL A 35 -11.03 -41.66 -22.95
C VAL A 35 -9.93 -41.82 -23.97
N TYR A 36 -10.15 -42.66 -24.95
CA TYR A 36 -9.19 -42.95 -26.01
C TYR A 36 -9.82 -42.73 -27.39
N MET A 37 -9.07 -42.11 -28.28
CA MET A 37 -9.31 -42.17 -29.72
C MET A 37 -8.69 -43.46 -30.26
N VAL A 38 -9.43 -44.25 -31.01
CA VAL A 38 -9.00 -45.48 -31.62
C VAL A 38 -9.20 -45.35 -33.13
N PRO A 39 -8.17 -44.95 -33.91
CA PRO A 39 -8.28 -44.78 -35.35
C PRO A 39 -8.52 -46.07 -36.10
N ASP A 40 -7.89 -47.16 -35.64
CA ASP A 40 -8.08 -48.51 -36.21
C ASP A 40 -8.30 -49.53 -35.08
N LYS A 41 -9.43 -50.21 -35.11
CA LYS A 41 -9.78 -51.25 -34.11
C LYS A 41 -8.82 -52.44 -34.10
N ASN A 42 -8.12 -52.69 -35.20
CA ASN A 42 -7.21 -53.82 -35.35
C ASN A 42 -5.78 -53.48 -34.88
N ASP A 43 -5.46 -52.22 -34.63
CA ASP A 43 -4.17 -51.78 -34.15
C ASP A 43 -4.25 -51.29 -32.69
N SER A 44 -3.86 -52.17 -31.77
CA SER A 44 -3.86 -51.89 -30.34
C SER A 44 -2.84 -50.77 -29.94
N TYR A 45 -1.89 -50.46 -30.78
CA TYR A 45 -0.86 -49.42 -30.56
C TYR A 45 -1.27 -48.06 -31.08
N SER A 46 -2.37 -47.94 -31.81
CA SER A 46 -2.84 -46.65 -32.36
C SER A 46 -3.74 -45.85 -31.42
N LYS A 47 -3.95 -46.34 -30.20
CA LYS A 47 -4.80 -45.63 -29.20
C LYS A 47 -4.16 -44.36 -28.70
N VAL A 48 -4.85 -43.26 -28.88
CA VAL A 48 -4.44 -41.95 -28.34
C VAL A 48 -5.27 -41.61 -27.11
N ARG A 49 -4.60 -41.42 -25.97
CA ARG A 49 -5.26 -41.01 -24.72
C ARG A 49 -5.70 -39.55 -24.79
N MET A 50 -6.93 -39.30 -24.36
CA MET A 50 -7.51 -37.97 -24.26
C MET A 50 -7.62 -37.58 -22.78
N PRO A 51 -6.81 -36.65 -22.25
CA PRO A 51 -7.00 -36.10 -20.92
C PRO A 51 -8.26 -35.23 -20.89
N PHE A 52 -8.89 -35.16 -19.72
CA PHE A 52 -9.96 -34.20 -19.47
C PHE A 52 -9.38 -32.81 -19.24
N THR A 53 -9.95 -31.79 -19.86
CA THR A 53 -9.53 -30.38 -19.76
C THR A 53 -10.62 -29.60 -19.05
N ASN A 54 -10.35 -29.18 -17.82
CA ASN A 54 -11.32 -28.48 -16.95
C ASN A 54 -11.75 -27.13 -17.51
N ASP A 55 -10.84 -26.41 -18.17
CA ASP A 55 -11.11 -25.10 -18.80
C ASP A 55 -12.10 -25.18 -19.97
N ARG A 56 -12.17 -26.35 -20.63
CA ARG A 56 -13.07 -26.59 -21.77
C ARG A 56 -14.21 -27.54 -21.45
N ASN A 57 -14.19 -28.16 -20.28
CA ASN A 57 -15.13 -29.23 -19.89
C ASN A 57 -15.25 -30.36 -20.92
N LYS A 58 -14.12 -30.79 -21.48
CA LYS A 58 -14.04 -31.76 -22.58
C LYS A 58 -12.84 -32.66 -22.44
N TRP A 59 -12.93 -33.85 -23.10
CA TRP A 59 -11.80 -34.73 -23.32
C TRP A 59 -11.09 -34.31 -24.61
N VAL A 60 -9.80 -34.04 -24.55
CA VAL A 60 -9.02 -33.46 -25.69
C VAL A 60 -7.81 -34.32 -25.96
N GLY A 61 -7.56 -34.62 -27.25
CA GLY A 61 -6.38 -35.34 -27.70
C GLY A 61 -5.94 -34.88 -29.08
N TYR A 62 -4.73 -35.23 -29.45
CA TYR A 62 -4.11 -34.82 -30.71
C TYR A 62 -3.79 -36.06 -31.55
N ILE A 63 -4.14 -36.05 -32.83
CA ILE A 63 -3.94 -37.14 -33.75
C ILE A 63 -3.51 -36.64 -35.12
N ALA A 64 -2.75 -37.45 -35.86
CA ALA A 64 -2.43 -37.17 -37.23
C ALA A 64 -3.71 -37.07 -38.08
N LYS A 65 -3.81 -36.03 -38.91
CA LYS A 65 -5.03 -35.66 -39.65
C LYS A 65 -5.53 -36.79 -40.54
N GLU A 66 -4.62 -37.51 -41.17
CA GLU A 66 -4.95 -38.66 -42.02
C GLU A 66 -5.56 -39.84 -41.25
N LYS A 67 -5.34 -39.92 -39.94
CA LYS A 67 -5.90 -40.96 -39.07
C LYS A 67 -7.22 -40.58 -38.42
N ALA A 68 -7.64 -39.31 -38.55
CA ALA A 68 -8.77 -38.77 -37.83
C ALA A 68 -10.14 -38.99 -38.50
N ASP A 69 -10.22 -39.50 -39.71
CA ASP A 69 -11.48 -39.56 -40.49
C ASP A 69 -12.39 -40.73 -40.11
N LYS A 70 -11.84 -41.76 -39.51
CA LYS A 70 -12.59 -42.93 -39.06
C LYS A 70 -12.13 -43.38 -37.68
N MET A 71 -12.74 -42.86 -36.66
CA MET A 71 -12.37 -43.13 -35.27
C MET A 71 -13.47 -43.83 -34.51
N THR A 72 -13.06 -44.48 -33.44
CA THR A 72 -13.96 -44.95 -32.37
C THR A 72 -13.49 -44.34 -31.08
N PHE A 73 -14.38 -43.70 -30.31
CA PHE A 73 -14.08 -43.27 -28.96
C PHE A 73 -14.34 -44.43 -28.00
N SER A 74 -13.33 -44.79 -27.22
CA SER A 74 -13.37 -45.89 -26.27
C SER A 74 -13.11 -45.38 -24.86
N PHE A 75 -13.98 -45.69 -23.93
CA PHE A 75 -13.85 -45.36 -22.52
C PHE A 75 -14.60 -46.36 -21.63
N THR A 76 -14.30 -46.31 -20.33
CA THR A 76 -14.98 -47.14 -19.32
C THR A 76 -15.61 -46.21 -18.28
N ASN A 77 -16.92 -46.35 -18.07
CA ASN A 77 -17.66 -45.64 -17.03
C ASN A 77 -18.46 -46.66 -16.21
N ASN A 78 -18.41 -46.60 -14.89
CA ASN A 78 -19.09 -47.54 -13.97
C ASN A 78 -18.85 -49.00 -14.33
N ASN A 79 -17.59 -49.40 -14.59
CA ASN A 79 -17.15 -50.72 -15.01
C ASN A 79 -17.72 -51.24 -16.35
N LYS A 80 -18.43 -50.40 -17.10
CA LYS A 80 -18.95 -50.73 -18.44
C LYS A 80 -18.08 -50.07 -19.50
N LYS A 81 -17.62 -50.87 -20.47
CA LYS A 81 -16.88 -50.38 -21.62
C LYS A 81 -17.82 -49.86 -22.70
N TYR A 82 -17.50 -48.67 -23.20
CA TYR A 82 -18.20 -48.01 -24.31
C TYR A 82 -17.25 -47.89 -25.51
N GLU A 83 -17.77 -48.15 -26.69
CA GLU A 83 -17.09 -47.98 -27.96
C GLU A 83 -18.05 -47.30 -28.93
N ILE A 84 -17.83 -46.00 -29.17
CA ILE A 84 -18.73 -45.19 -29.98
C ILE A 84 -18.05 -44.86 -31.31
N PRO A 85 -18.55 -45.44 -32.42
CA PRO A 85 -18.03 -45.11 -33.75
C PRO A 85 -18.24 -43.66 -34.10
N ALA A 86 -17.21 -43.01 -34.64
CA ALA A 86 -17.22 -41.64 -35.08
C ALA A 86 -16.70 -41.52 -36.53
N PRO A 87 -17.42 -42.05 -37.49
CA PRO A 87 -17.02 -41.98 -38.90
C PRO A 87 -17.29 -40.59 -39.49
N ASN A 88 -16.67 -40.30 -40.63
CA ASN A 88 -16.98 -39.15 -41.47
C ASN A 88 -16.83 -37.80 -40.74
N ARG A 89 -15.68 -37.61 -40.12
CA ARG A 89 -15.34 -36.38 -39.40
C ARG A 89 -15.50 -35.10 -40.24
N GLY A 90 -15.17 -35.17 -41.52
CA GLY A 90 -15.07 -33.98 -42.36
C GLY A 90 -14.04 -33.00 -41.82
N ASN A 91 -14.44 -31.77 -41.63
CA ASN A 91 -13.61 -30.73 -41.02
C ASN A 91 -13.88 -30.55 -39.52
N SER A 92 -14.76 -31.36 -38.92
CA SER A 92 -15.07 -31.22 -37.49
C SER A 92 -13.91 -31.71 -36.62
N THR A 93 -13.73 -31.03 -35.48
CA THR A 93 -12.75 -31.40 -34.46
C THR A 93 -13.40 -31.70 -33.12
N HIS A 94 -14.73 -31.65 -33.05
CA HIS A 94 -15.47 -31.94 -31.83
C HIS A 94 -16.53 -33.00 -32.07
N PHE A 95 -16.52 -34.03 -31.23
CA PHE A 95 -17.48 -35.10 -31.24
C PHE A 95 -18.37 -35.07 -29.99
N VAL A 96 -19.67 -35.12 -30.19
CA VAL A 96 -20.66 -35.09 -29.10
C VAL A 96 -21.28 -36.47 -28.94
N VAL A 97 -21.08 -37.09 -27.78
CA VAL A 97 -21.71 -38.35 -27.41
C VAL A 97 -23.16 -38.09 -27.02
N THR A 98 -24.09 -38.81 -27.65
CA THR A 98 -25.54 -38.66 -27.42
C THR A 98 -26.19 -39.85 -26.76
N SER A 99 -25.56 -41.05 -26.88
CA SER A 99 -26.01 -42.29 -26.23
C SER A 99 -24.85 -43.25 -26.03
N ALA A 100 -25.12 -44.45 -25.53
CA ALA A 100 -24.14 -45.52 -25.33
C ALA A 100 -23.48 -46.02 -26.64
N THR A 101 -24.08 -45.74 -27.77
CA THR A 101 -23.64 -46.28 -29.10
C THR A 101 -23.56 -45.22 -30.18
N THR A 102 -24.00 -44.01 -29.92
CA THR A 102 -24.10 -42.94 -30.93
C THR A 102 -23.54 -41.62 -30.46
N GLY A 103 -23.07 -40.83 -31.39
CA GLY A 103 -22.67 -39.46 -31.27
C GLY A 103 -22.60 -38.80 -32.63
N TYR A 104 -22.32 -37.55 -32.69
CA TYR A 104 -22.13 -36.81 -33.93
C TYR A 104 -20.91 -35.89 -33.85
N TRP A 105 -20.30 -35.63 -35.01
CA TRP A 105 -19.33 -34.59 -35.16
C TRP A 105 -20.02 -33.24 -35.18
N ASP A 106 -19.63 -32.39 -34.27
CA ASP A 106 -20.15 -31.04 -34.24
C ASP A 106 -19.29 -30.16 -35.14
N PRO A 107 -19.83 -29.57 -36.21
CA PRO A 107 -19.03 -28.70 -37.08
C PRO A 107 -18.46 -27.51 -36.28
N PRO A 108 -17.29 -27.00 -36.67
CA PRO A 108 -16.70 -25.88 -35.99
C PRO A 108 -17.58 -24.63 -36.13
N ALA A 109 -17.50 -23.79 -35.15
CA ALA A 109 -17.95 -22.42 -35.25
C ALA A 109 -16.90 -21.60 -36.03
N THR A 110 -17.32 -20.93 -37.10
CA THR A 110 -16.46 -20.06 -37.89
C THR A 110 -16.74 -18.61 -37.49
N ILE A 111 -15.74 -17.95 -36.93
CA ILE A 111 -15.82 -16.56 -36.47
C ILE A 111 -15.08 -15.68 -37.47
N THR A 112 -15.79 -14.74 -38.09
CA THR A 112 -15.23 -13.77 -39.02
C THR A 112 -15.41 -12.37 -38.49
N VAL A 113 -14.34 -11.56 -38.50
CA VAL A 113 -14.37 -10.16 -38.14
C VAL A 113 -14.10 -9.29 -39.36
N THR A 114 -14.86 -8.20 -39.49
CA THR A 114 -14.75 -7.23 -40.59
C THR A 114 -14.78 -5.81 -40.06
N ALA A 115 -14.18 -4.88 -40.76
CA ALA A 115 -14.30 -3.44 -40.49
C ALA A 115 -15.53 -2.86 -41.16
N GLY A 116 -16.38 -2.16 -40.44
CA GLY A 116 -17.56 -1.49 -40.96
C GLY A 116 -17.23 -0.26 -41.79
N LYS A 117 -16.04 0.35 -41.58
CA LYS A 117 -15.47 1.42 -42.39
C LYS A 117 -14.04 1.01 -42.72
N ASN A 118 -13.72 0.83 -44.01
CA ASN A 118 -12.49 0.16 -44.47
C ASN A 118 -11.19 0.74 -43.94
N ASP A 119 -11.11 2.04 -43.71
CA ASP A 119 -9.88 2.68 -43.25
C ASP A 119 -9.85 3.00 -41.76
N ALA A 120 -10.87 2.61 -41.01
CA ALA A 120 -11.01 2.99 -39.61
C ALA A 120 -10.33 2.04 -38.60
N GLY A 121 -10.02 0.79 -39.00
CA GLY A 121 -9.37 -0.19 -38.17
C GLY A 121 -9.03 -1.50 -38.90
N ASP A 122 -8.32 -2.38 -38.24
CA ASP A 122 -7.93 -3.72 -38.72
C ASP A 122 -8.35 -4.80 -37.69
N PRO A 123 -9.64 -5.17 -37.65
CA PRO A 123 -10.15 -6.11 -36.65
C PRO A 123 -9.56 -7.50 -36.88
N LYS A 124 -9.25 -8.15 -35.76
CA LYS A 124 -8.73 -9.53 -35.68
C LYS A 124 -9.55 -10.35 -34.70
N VAL A 125 -9.56 -11.63 -34.92
CA VAL A 125 -9.99 -12.64 -33.96
C VAL A 125 -8.79 -13.50 -33.62
N SER A 126 -8.61 -13.80 -32.34
CA SER A 126 -7.49 -14.62 -31.86
C SER A 126 -7.95 -15.75 -30.96
N TYR A 127 -7.23 -16.86 -31.06
CA TYR A 127 -7.35 -18.03 -30.21
C TYR A 127 -5.98 -18.70 -30.12
N ASP A 128 -5.47 -18.89 -28.89
CA ASP A 128 -4.12 -19.38 -28.66
C ASP A 128 -3.08 -18.50 -29.39
N SER A 129 -2.21 -19.08 -30.20
CA SER A 129 -1.25 -18.34 -31.02
C SER A 129 -1.78 -17.91 -32.40
N LEU A 130 -3.02 -18.29 -32.75
CA LEU A 130 -3.63 -17.98 -34.05
C LEU A 130 -4.30 -16.60 -34.00
N VAL A 131 -3.92 -15.70 -34.92
CA VAL A 131 -4.52 -14.37 -35.12
C VAL A 131 -4.89 -14.22 -36.59
N SER A 132 -6.17 -13.95 -36.89
CA SER A 132 -6.68 -13.84 -38.25
C SER A 132 -7.92 -12.95 -38.33
N THR A 133 -8.42 -12.67 -39.51
CA THR A 133 -9.76 -12.11 -39.70
C THR A 133 -10.86 -13.16 -39.70
N THR A 134 -10.48 -14.44 -39.85
CA THR A 134 -11.41 -15.59 -39.75
C THR A 134 -10.70 -16.75 -39.09
N ILE A 135 -11.35 -17.33 -38.08
CA ILE A 135 -10.90 -18.57 -37.44
C ILE A 135 -12.05 -19.54 -37.29
N SER A 136 -11.73 -20.83 -37.27
CA SER A 136 -12.69 -21.89 -36.99
C SER A 136 -12.28 -22.56 -35.67
N VAL A 137 -13.22 -22.64 -34.74
CA VAL A 137 -13.03 -23.23 -33.40
C VAL A 137 -14.14 -24.17 -33.06
N THR A 138 -13.89 -25.08 -32.13
CA THR A 138 -14.93 -25.94 -31.58
C THR A 138 -15.94 -25.07 -30.79
N PRO A 139 -17.26 -25.33 -30.88
CA PRO A 139 -18.24 -24.70 -30.01
C PRO A 139 -17.85 -24.80 -28.52
N GLY A 140 -18.03 -23.71 -27.78
CA GLY A 140 -17.57 -23.60 -26.39
C GLY A 140 -16.12 -23.11 -26.22
N THR A 141 -15.37 -22.88 -27.32
CA THR A 141 -14.03 -22.31 -27.27
C THR A 141 -14.15 -20.79 -27.13
N LYS A 142 -13.49 -20.20 -26.13
CA LYS A 142 -13.42 -18.76 -25.90
C LYS A 142 -12.41 -18.14 -26.88
N VAL A 143 -12.84 -17.19 -27.69
CA VAL A 143 -12.00 -16.44 -28.64
C VAL A 143 -11.96 -14.96 -28.29
N LYS A 144 -10.90 -14.25 -28.63
CA LYS A 144 -10.77 -12.82 -28.41
C LYS A 144 -11.01 -12.06 -29.70
N LEU A 145 -11.89 -11.07 -29.66
CA LEU A 145 -12.15 -10.14 -30.76
C LEU A 145 -11.41 -8.83 -30.47
N GLU A 146 -10.58 -8.40 -31.39
CA GLU A 146 -9.78 -7.19 -31.30
C GLU A 146 -10.16 -6.25 -32.44
N ALA A 147 -10.63 -5.06 -32.10
CA ALA A 147 -11.08 -4.10 -33.10
C ALA A 147 -9.94 -3.39 -33.82
N ASN A 148 -8.79 -3.22 -33.14
CA ASN A 148 -7.57 -2.55 -33.65
C ASN A 148 -7.87 -1.26 -34.44
N PRO A 149 -8.49 -0.23 -33.79
CA PRO A 149 -8.80 1.02 -34.48
C PRO A 149 -7.52 1.73 -34.87
N LYS A 150 -7.54 2.36 -36.06
CA LYS A 150 -6.47 3.26 -36.54
C LYS A 150 -6.55 4.61 -35.81
N THR A 151 -5.45 5.36 -35.87
CA THR A 151 -5.37 6.72 -35.30
C THR A 151 -6.57 7.59 -35.74
N GLY A 152 -7.21 8.23 -34.75
CA GLY A 152 -8.39 9.04 -34.98
C GLY A 152 -9.72 8.29 -35.00
N PHE A 153 -9.71 7.00 -34.69
CA PHE A 153 -10.91 6.17 -34.56
C PHE A 153 -10.91 5.39 -33.26
N VAL A 154 -12.11 5.04 -32.82
CA VAL A 154 -12.34 4.08 -31.67
C VAL A 154 -13.45 3.10 -32.07
N LEU A 155 -13.44 1.94 -31.46
CA LEU A 155 -14.55 1.01 -31.57
C LEU A 155 -15.79 1.61 -30.90
N LYS A 156 -16.89 1.80 -31.67
CA LYS A 156 -18.18 2.20 -31.14
C LYS A 156 -18.94 0.99 -30.58
N ASN A 157 -19.05 -0.04 -31.39
CA ASN A 157 -19.67 -1.32 -31.04
C ASN A 157 -19.33 -2.39 -32.09
N TRP A 158 -19.62 -3.63 -31.74
CA TRP A 158 -19.67 -4.73 -32.68
C TRP A 158 -21.10 -4.94 -33.16
N VAL A 159 -21.30 -5.10 -34.47
CA VAL A 159 -22.56 -5.57 -35.07
C VAL A 159 -22.39 -7.04 -35.40
N ILE A 160 -23.30 -7.85 -34.89
CA ILE A 160 -23.29 -9.30 -35.02
C ILE A 160 -24.30 -9.71 -36.08
N SER A 161 -23.88 -10.52 -37.06
CA SER A 161 -24.72 -11.08 -38.08
C SER A 161 -24.31 -12.52 -38.38
N GLY A 162 -25.21 -13.31 -38.95
CA GLY A 162 -24.95 -14.71 -39.25
C GLY A 162 -26.18 -15.56 -39.02
N THR A 163 -26.04 -16.88 -39.21
CA THR A 163 -27.12 -17.86 -39.10
C THR A 163 -27.36 -18.39 -37.70
N SER A 164 -26.46 -18.10 -36.75
CA SER A 164 -26.55 -18.60 -35.38
C SER A 164 -26.98 -17.51 -34.41
N THR A 165 -27.87 -17.86 -33.50
CA THR A 165 -28.21 -16.98 -32.38
C THR A 165 -26.98 -16.82 -31.49
N VAL A 166 -26.67 -15.59 -31.09
CA VAL A 166 -25.60 -15.26 -30.15
C VAL A 166 -26.20 -15.09 -28.77
N PRO A 167 -26.12 -16.07 -27.86
CA PRO A 167 -26.85 -16.03 -26.59
C PRO A 167 -26.33 -14.98 -25.63
N ASP A 168 -25.00 -14.79 -25.55
CA ASP A 168 -24.37 -13.99 -24.48
C ASP A 168 -23.50 -12.81 -24.95
N GLY A 169 -23.46 -12.55 -26.29
CA GLY A 169 -22.70 -11.42 -26.82
C GLY A 169 -21.18 -11.50 -26.60
N ILE A 170 -20.54 -10.35 -26.68
CA ILE A 170 -19.10 -10.18 -26.40
C ILE A 170 -18.97 -9.66 -24.97
N ASP A 171 -18.12 -10.29 -24.16
CA ASP A 171 -17.87 -9.84 -22.78
C ASP A 171 -17.08 -8.51 -22.73
N SER A 172 -17.02 -7.88 -21.56
CA SER A 172 -16.34 -6.59 -21.34
C SER A 172 -14.84 -6.61 -21.69
N ASN A 173 -14.23 -7.80 -21.79
CA ASN A 173 -12.83 -7.98 -22.15
C ASN A 173 -12.62 -8.32 -23.63
N GLY A 174 -13.68 -8.28 -24.44
CA GLY A 174 -13.63 -8.55 -25.88
C GLY A 174 -13.68 -10.03 -26.22
N TYR A 175 -14.08 -10.91 -25.31
CA TYR A 175 -14.18 -12.35 -25.58
C TYR A 175 -15.59 -12.76 -25.99
N PHE A 176 -15.62 -13.70 -26.90
CA PHE A 176 -16.82 -14.36 -27.39
C PHE A 176 -16.67 -15.89 -27.28
N THR A 177 -17.76 -16.60 -26.94
CA THR A 177 -17.79 -18.06 -26.89
C THR A 177 -18.96 -18.55 -27.73
N PRO A 178 -18.69 -19.14 -28.93
CA PRO A 178 -19.74 -19.70 -29.76
C PRO A 178 -20.35 -20.94 -29.06
N THR A 179 -21.68 -20.99 -28.93
CA THR A 179 -22.39 -22.08 -28.25
C THR A 179 -22.81 -23.22 -29.20
N ALA A 180 -22.83 -22.94 -30.52
CA ALA A 180 -23.16 -23.91 -31.55
C ALA A 180 -22.24 -23.75 -32.77
N SER A 181 -22.26 -24.74 -33.65
CA SER A 181 -21.65 -24.65 -34.97
C SER A 181 -22.36 -23.62 -35.84
N GLY A 182 -21.65 -23.06 -36.77
CA GLY A 182 -22.17 -22.10 -37.74
C GLY A 182 -21.27 -20.88 -37.94
N ASN A 183 -21.76 -19.95 -38.70
CA ASN A 183 -21.01 -18.73 -39.02
C ASN A 183 -21.44 -17.58 -38.09
N TYR A 184 -20.46 -16.97 -37.44
CA TYR A 184 -20.60 -15.81 -36.59
C TYR A 184 -19.81 -14.68 -37.23
N ASN A 185 -20.51 -13.67 -37.73
CA ASN A 185 -19.87 -12.52 -38.40
C ASN A 185 -19.96 -11.31 -37.48
N PHE A 186 -18.82 -10.72 -37.14
CA PHE A 186 -18.72 -9.55 -36.30
C PHE A 186 -18.16 -8.39 -37.12
N THR A 187 -18.93 -7.32 -37.23
CA THR A 187 -18.48 -6.09 -37.87
C THR A 187 -18.13 -5.06 -36.81
N ALA A 188 -16.86 -4.66 -36.76
CA ALA A 188 -16.39 -3.58 -35.94
C ALA A 188 -16.88 -2.24 -36.49
N VAL A 189 -17.74 -1.54 -35.77
CA VAL A 189 -18.22 -0.20 -36.13
C VAL A 189 -17.35 0.82 -35.42
N TYR A 190 -16.67 1.66 -36.23
CA TYR A 190 -15.78 2.69 -35.73
C TYR A 190 -16.46 4.07 -35.78
N ALA A 191 -16.06 4.92 -34.84
CA ALA A 191 -16.42 6.33 -34.84
C ALA A 191 -15.16 7.19 -34.73
N GLU A 192 -15.24 8.45 -35.21
CA GLU A 192 -14.19 9.43 -34.98
C GLU A 192 -13.99 9.63 -33.49
N SER A 193 -12.73 9.70 -33.10
CA SER A 193 -12.33 9.79 -31.69
C SER A 193 -11.66 11.11 -31.39
N MET A 194 -11.82 11.51 -30.16
CA MET A 194 -11.09 12.58 -29.49
C MET A 194 -10.09 11.98 -28.51
N THR A 195 -8.91 12.57 -28.44
CA THR A 195 -7.82 12.09 -27.56
C THR A 195 -7.85 12.84 -26.25
N PHE A 196 -7.82 12.09 -25.17
CA PHE A 196 -7.73 12.58 -23.78
C PHE A 196 -6.43 12.10 -23.19
N GLU A 197 -5.64 13.04 -22.66
CA GLU A 197 -4.31 12.76 -22.12
C GLU A 197 -4.24 13.18 -20.66
N ALA A 198 -3.55 12.40 -19.84
CA ALA A 198 -3.22 12.80 -18.48
C ALA A 198 -1.73 12.57 -18.20
N TYR A 199 -1.14 13.56 -17.56
CA TYR A 199 0.26 13.57 -17.14
C TYR A 199 0.37 13.63 -15.63
N VAL A 200 1.33 12.91 -15.08
CA VAL A 200 1.66 12.99 -13.65
C VAL A 200 2.74 14.03 -13.42
N ARG A 201 2.50 14.93 -12.47
CA ARG A 201 3.46 15.94 -12.00
C ARG A 201 3.64 15.78 -10.50
N THR A 202 4.86 15.62 -10.03
CA THR A 202 5.20 15.49 -8.62
C THR A 202 6.01 16.69 -8.15
N TYR A 203 5.52 17.37 -7.09
CA TYR A 203 6.25 18.42 -6.38
C TYR A 203 6.81 17.84 -5.08
N ASP A 204 8.12 17.81 -4.95
CA ASP A 204 8.84 17.21 -3.82
C ASP A 204 9.12 18.18 -2.64
N GLY A 205 8.62 19.40 -2.76
CA GLY A 205 8.87 20.51 -1.84
C GLY A 205 9.88 21.52 -2.35
N ALA A 206 10.64 21.20 -3.40
CA ALA A 206 11.64 22.07 -4.02
C ALA A 206 11.38 22.27 -5.51
N SER A 207 11.06 21.22 -6.25
CA SER A 207 10.88 21.21 -7.70
C SER A 207 9.67 20.43 -8.15
N LEU A 208 9.12 20.80 -9.31
CA LEU A 208 8.08 20.07 -10.03
C LEU A 208 8.72 19.20 -11.10
N SER A 209 8.45 17.91 -11.05
CA SER A 209 9.03 16.93 -11.97
C SER A 209 7.97 16.01 -12.57
N GLU A 210 8.26 15.49 -13.76
CA GLU A 210 7.47 14.44 -14.39
C GLU A 210 7.94 13.07 -13.88
N ASN A 211 7.22 12.53 -12.91
CA ASN A 211 7.45 11.20 -12.37
C ASN A 211 6.21 10.72 -11.60
N THR A 212 6.12 9.42 -11.36
CA THR A 212 5.01 8.78 -10.65
C THR A 212 5.23 8.64 -9.14
N ASN A 213 6.23 9.31 -8.56
CA ASN A 213 6.50 9.22 -7.13
C ASN A 213 5.33 9.72 -6.28
N GLY A 214 4.68 10.80 -6.73
CA GLY A 214 3.55 11.42 -6.03
C GLY A 214 2.21 10.70 -6.20
N GLY A 215 2.02 9.96 -7.29
CA GLY A 215 0.73 9.34 -7.55
C GLY A 215 0.62 8.68 -8.91
N SER A 216 -0.60 8.35 -9.28
CA SER A 216 -0.98 7.80 -10.57
C SER A 216 -2.26 8.44 -11.09
N VAL A 217 -2.49 8.33 -12.38
CA VAL A 217 -3.69 8.81 -13.07
C VAL A 217 -4.35 7.68 -13.85
N GLU A 218 -5.65 7.80 -14.08
CA GLU A 218 -6.44 6.91 -14.92
C GLU A 218 -7.48 7.75 -15.67
N ILE A 219 -7.77 7.39 -16.92
CA ILE A 219 -8.85 8.00 -17.71
C ILE A 219 -9.84 6.89 -18.07
N LYS A 220 -11.14 7.12 -17.90
CA LYS A 220 -12.22 6.18 -18.24
C LYS A 220 -13.26 6.80 -19.17
N CYS A 221 -13.77 5.97 -20.08
CA CYS A 221 -14.96 6.25 -20.87
C CYS A 221 -15.83 4.99 -20.93
N GLY A 222 -16.91 4.94 -20.13
CA GLY A 222 -17.67 3.71 -19.94
C GLY A 222 -16.79 2.58 -19.40
N ASN A 223 -16.72 1.46 -20.12
CA ASN A 223 -15.88 0.31 -19.77
C ASN A 223 -14.45 0.39 -20.34
N GLN A 224 -14.11 1.46 -21.06
CA GLN A 224 -12.77 1.65 -21.61
C GLN A 224 -11.88 2.33 -20.55
N ASN A 225 -10.64 1.83 -20.44
CA ASN A 225 -9.59 2.41 -19.62
C ASN A 225 -8.50 3.00 -20.49
N SER A 226 -7.76 3.97 -19.95
CA SER A 226 -6.58 4.53 -20.61
C SER A 226 -5.48 3.51 -20.84
N THR A 227 -4.68 3.75 -21.88
CA THR A 227 -3.41 3.05 -22.10
C THR A 227 -2.26 3.85 -21.50
N VAL A 228 -1.20 3.17 -21.11
CA VAL A 228 0.04 3.80 -20.62
C VAL A 228 0.94 4.04 -21.82
N ASP A 229 1.27 5.30 -22.11
CA ASP A 229 2.07 5.69 -23.29
C ASP A 229 3.56 5.88 -22.97
N SER A 230 3.90 6.00 -21.68
CA SER A 230 5.29 6.08 -21.22
C SER A 230 5.67 4.83 -20.42
N ASN A 231 6.92 4.37 -20.54
CA ASN A 231 7.41 3.18 -19.80
C ASN A 231 7.38 3.34 -18.29
N ASP A 232 7.32 4.57 -17.79
CA ASP A 232 7.31 4.94 -16.38
C ASP A 232 5.90 5.26 -15.84
N GLY A 233 4.86 5.24 -16.70
CA GLY A 233 3.47 5.52 -16.33
C GLY A 233 3.18 7.00 -16.04
N THR A 234 4.05 7.93 -16.45
CA THR A 234 3.84 9.38 -16.28
C THR A 234 2.85 9.98 -17.25
N HIS A 235 2.59 9.31 -18.36
CA HIS A 235 1.68 9.73 -19.42
C HIS A 235 0.73 8.60 -19.81
N ILE A 236 -0.55 8.91 -19.86
CA ILE A 236 -1.61 7.99 -20.29
C ILE A 236 -2.53 8.66 -21.30
N THR A 237 -3.08 7.85 -22.20
CA THR A 237 -3.99 8.30 -23.26
C THR A 237 -5.26 7.45 -23.31
N LEU A 238 -6.39 8.07 -23.64
CA LEU A 238 -7.65 7.42 -23.98
C LEU A 238 -8.26 8.07 -25.21
N ASN A 239 -8.71 7.25 -26.15
CA ASN A 239 -9.49 7.70 -27.30
C ASN A 239 -10.98 7.43 -27.05
N ALA A 240 -11.81 8.45 -27.09
CA ALA A 240 -13.24 8.36 -26.85
C ALA A 240 -14.07 9.01 -27.96
N VAL A 241 -15.28 8.51 -28.18
CA VAL A 241 -16.21 9.05 -29.16
C VAL A 241 -16.73 10.41 -28.70
N LYS A 242 -16.91 11.34 -29.66
CA LYS A 242 -17.62 12.60 -29.42
C LYS A 242 -18.98 12.38 -28.75
N GLY A 243 -19.32 13.19 -27.77
CA GLY A 243 -20.56 13.08 -27.00
C GLY A 243 -20.49 12.11 -25.81
N SER A 244 -19.40 11.37 -25.66
CA SER A 244 -19.21 10.49 -24.50
C SER A 244 -18.95 11.28 -23.22
N THR A 245 -19.05 10.60 -22.07
CA THR A 245 -18.56 11.10 -20.79
C THR A 245 -17.18 10.51 -20.54
N VAL A 246 -16.18 11.37 -20.31
CA VAL A 246 -14.82 10.98 -19.98
C VAL A 246 -14.50 11.43 -18.56
N THR A 247 -13.93 10.54 -17.76
CA THR A 247 -13.59 10.80 -16.37
C THR A 247 -12.10 10.57 -16.14
N TYR A 248 -11.44 11.57 -15.59
CA TYR A 248 -10.07 11.51 -15.10
C TYR A 248 -10.07 11.17 -13.61
N TYR A 249 -9.18 10.30 -13.19
CA TYR A 249 -8.96 9.94 -11.80
C TYR A 249 -7.49 10.14 -11.45
N ALA A 250 -7.26 10.71 -10.28
CA ALA A 250 -5.94 10.86 -9.68
C ALA A 250 -5.89 10.11 -8.36
N LYS A 251 -4.83 9.36 -8.13
CA LYS A 251 -4.63 8.63 -6.87
C LYS A 251 -3.26 8.95 -6.30
N ALA A 252 -3.22 9.66 -5.18
CA ALA A 252 -1.97 9.94 -4.47
C ALA A 252 -1.38 8.66 -3.89
N LYS A 253 -0.05 8.54 -3.95
CA LYS A 253 0.72 7.53 -3.23
C LYS A 253 0.93 7.96 -1.78
N ASP A 254 1.33 7.00 -0.96
CA ASP A 254 1.62 7.27 0.46
C ASP A 254 2.71 8.34 0.61
N GLY A 255 2.50 9.29 1.52
CA GLY A 255 3.38 10.44 1.69
C GLY A 255 3.13 11.63 0.75
N TYR A 256 2.12 11.55 -0.12
CA TYR A 256 1.72 12.63 -1.03
C TYR A 256 0.23 12.92 -0.93
N VAL A 257 -0.17 14.10 -1.38
CA VAL A 257 -1.56 14.51 -1.57
C VAL A 257 -1.77 15.00 -2.99
N PHE A 258 -2.96 14.77 -3.53
CA PHE A 258 -3.36 15.36 -4.79
C PHE A 258 -3.60 16.86 -4.61
N ASP A 259 -2.95 17.69 -5.44
CA ASP A 259 -2.99 19.14 -5.36
C ASP A 259 -3.96 19.77 -6.37
N GLY A 260 -4.38 19.00 -7.37
CA GLY A 260 -5.35 19.45 -8.37
C GLY A 260 -5.02 19.02 -9.79
N TRP A 261 -5.98 19.33 -10.71
CA TRP A 261 -5.83 19.18 -12.14
C TRP A 261 -5.46 20.52 -12.77
N TYR A 262 -4.53 20.50 -13.72
CA TYR A 262 -3.99 21.67 -14.41
C TYR A 262 -4.05 21.51 -15.91
N THR A 263 -4.09 22.65 -16.65
CA THR A 263 -4.11 22.67 -18.10
C THR A 263 -2.73 22.86 -18.72
N ASP A 264 -1.71 23.17 -17.93
CA ASP A 264 -0.33 23.38 -18.34
C ASP A 264 0.66 22.50 -17.57
N ALA A 265 1.81 22.20 -18.19
CA ALA A 265 2.83 21.31 -17.65
C ALA A 265 3.52 21.85 -16.38
N ASP A 266 3.55 23.17 -16.22
CA ASP A 266 4.12 23.84 -15.04
C ASP A 266 3.14 23.89 -13.87
N CYS A 267 1.92 23.39 -14.08
CA CYS A 267 0.85 23.41 -13.08
C CYS A 267 0.59 24.81 -12.47
N LYS A 268 0.50 25.83 -13.34
CA LYS A 268 0.20 27.21 -12.97
C LYS A 268 -1.27 27.55 -13.14
N THR A 269 -1.94 26.95 -14.15
CA THR A 269 -3.34 27.17 -14.49
C THR A 269 -4.17 25.98 -14.01
N GLY A 270 -4.64 26.06 -12.74
CA GLY A 270 -5.47 25.03 -12.13
C GLY A 270 -6.91 25.07 -12.62
N LEU A 271 -7.58 23.90 -12.62
CA LEU A 271 -9.02 23.83 -12.76
C LEU A 271 -9.68 24.16 -11.40
N GLU A 272 -10.86 24.77 -11.41
CA GLU A 272 -11.59 25.15 -10.20
C GLU A 272 -11.97 23.96 -9.31
N ASN A 273 -12.04 22.74 -9.89
CA ASN A 273 -12.35 21.53 -9.18
C ASN A 273 -11.06 20.86 -8.65
N SER A 274 -10.88 20.87 -7.33
CA SER A 274 -9.76 20.22 -6.63
C SER A 274 -10.01 18.73 -6.31
N SER A 275 -11.12 18.14 -6.78
CA SER A 275 -11.40 16.72 -6.60
C SER A 275 -10.43 15.85 -7.38
N ASP A 276 -10.05 14.73 -6.83
CA ASP A 276 -9.26 13.67 -7.48
C ASP A 276 -10.00 13.02 -8.66
N LYS A 277 -11.33 13.25 -8.76
CA LYS A 277 -12.18 12.89 -9.90
C LYS A 277 -12.57 14.16 -10.69
N TYR A 278 -12.25 14.18 -11.99
CA TYR A 278 -12.67 15.22 -12.90
C TYR A 278 -13.46 14.62 -14.07
N GLU A 279 -14.74 15.00 -14.23
CA GLU A 279 -15.66 14.45 -15.22
C GLU A 279 -15.98 15.47 -16.31
N LEU A 280 -15.91 15.03 -17.54
CA LEU A 280 -16.31 15.76 -18.75
C LEU A 280 -17.49 15.05 -19.38
N ALA A 281 -18.68 15.60 -19.22
CA ALA A 281 -19.87 15.12 -19.92
C ALA A 281 -19.92 15.67 -21.35
N ASN A 282 -20.43 14.86 -22.28
CA ASN A 282 -20.65 15.25 -23.68
C ASN A 282 -19.42 15.90 -24.32
N VAL A 283 -18.30 15.17 -24.37
CA VAL A 283 -17.03 15.70 -24.87
C VAL A 283 -17.10 16.12 -26.35
N GLU A 284 -16.68 17.34 -26.65
CA GLU A 284 -16.72 17.95 -27.99
C GLU A 284 -15.31 18.18 -28.56
N ALA A 285 -14.25 18.05 -27.77
CA ALA A 285 -12.87 18.25 -28.15
C ALA A 285 -11.91 17.40 -27.31
N SER A 286 -10.74 17.13 -27.88
CA SER A 286 -9.61 16.52 -27.19
C SER A 286 -9.18 17.38 -25.98
N LYS A 287 -8.71 16.73 -24.90
CA LYS A 287 -8.27 17.44 -23.70
C LYS A 287 -7.03 16.79 -23.08
N LYS A 288 -6.10 17.66 -22.69
CA LYS A 288 -4.88 17.31 -21.97
C LYS A 288 -4.93 17.90 -20.58
N LEU A 289 -4.65 17.08 -19.55
CA LEU A 289 -4.61 17.50 -18.16
C LEU A 289 -3.34 17.02 -17.48
N TYR A 290 -2.93 17.76 -16.46
CA TYR A 290 -1.79 17.46 -15.60
C TYR A 290 -2.28 17.31 -14.17
N ALA A 291 -2.09 16.12 -13.61
CA ALA A 291 -2.37 15.83 -12.20
C ALA A 291 -1.15 16.19 -11.37
N LYS A 292 -1.28 17.18 -10.52
CA LYS A 292 -0.22 17.57 -9.59
C LYS A 292 -0.40 16.87 -8.26
N PHE A 293 0.67 16.24 -7.81
CA PHE A 293 0.81 15.68 -6.48
C PHE A 293 1.90 16.43 -5.74
N LYS A 294 1.69 16.72 -4.47
CA LYS A 294 2.70 17.34 -3.61
C LYS A 294 2.95 16.49 -2.37
N VAL A 295 4.14 16.61 -1.82
CA VAL A 295 4.50 15.92 -0.58
C VAL A 295 3.50 16.30 0.51
N ASP A 296 2.96 15.31 1.20
CA ASP A 296 2.13 15.50 2.39
C ASP A 296 3.05 15.78 3.58
N THR A 297 3.07 17.04 4.03
CA THR A 297 3.94 17.49 5.11
C THR A 297 3.15 17.99 6.31
N TYR A 298 3.77 17.80 7.47
CA TYR A 298 3.30 18.29 8.76
C TYR A 298 4.30 19.31 9.29
N THR A 299 3.80 20.39 9.84
CA THR A 299 4.61 21.34 10.60
C THR A 299 4.81 20.78 12.00
N VAL A 300 6.06 20.63 12.42
CA VAL A 300 6.42 20.16 13.76
C VAL A 300 7.10 21.29 14.50
N LYS A 301 6.62 21.57 15.72
CA LYS A 301 7.13 22.62 16.59
C LYS A 301 7.61 22.04 17.91
N ALA A 302 8.67 22.60 18.44
CA ALA A 302 9.11 22.33 19.80
C ALA A 302 9.31 23.65 20.53
N TYR A 303 8.88 23.70 21.78
CA TYR A 303 8.96 24.87 22.66
C TYR A 303 9.71 24.52 23.94
N ALA A 304 10.55 25.43 24.44
CA ALA A 304 11.16 25.35 25.76
C ALA A 304 10.33 26.15 26.76
N GLN A 305 10.09 25.57 27.96
CA GLN A 305 9.19 26.15 28.95
C GLN A 305 9.72 25.96 30.38
N HIS A 306 9.74 27.01 31.19
CA HIS A 306 10.03 26.90 32.64
C HIS A 306 8.73 26.65 33.41
N GLY A 307 8.55 25.46 33.95
CA GLY A 307 7.30 25.05 34.60
C GLY A 307 6.10 25.17 33.64
N ASN A 308 5.09 25.94 34.03
CA ASN A 308 3.90 26.26 33.24
C ASN A 308 3.91 27.68 32.68
N ASN A 309 5.06 28.35 32.70
CA ASN A 309 5.18 29.70 32.14
C ASN A 309 5.17 29.68 30.62
N PRO A 310 4.87 30.78 29.92
CA PRO A 310 5.00 30.86 28.48
C PRO A 310 6.40 30.41 27.98
N PRO A 311 6.53 29.92 26.76
CA PRO A 311 7.81 29.49 26.22
C PRO A 311 8.90 30.54 26.34
N SER A 312 10.04 30.14 26.93
CA SER A 312 11.25 30.96 27.03
C SER A 312 12.49 30.04 27.04
N GLY A 313 13.64 30.61 26.68
CA GLY A 313 14.93 29.88 26.70
C GLY A 313 15.65 29.89 28.03
N ASP A 314 15.10 30.51 29.07
CA ASP A 314 15.81 30.83 30.33
C ASP A 314 16.16 29.52 31.12
N ALA A 315 15.30 28.52 31.07
CA ALA A 315 15.47 27.27 31.78
C ALA A 315 16.06 26.14 30.93
N GLY A 316 16.07 26.31 29.63
CA GLY A 316 16.56 25.34 28.67
C GLY A 316 16.12 25.66 27.25
N ASN A 317 16.64 24.93 26.29
CA ASN A 317 16.38 25.17 24.88
C ASN A 317 16.07 23.86 24.16
N VAL A 318 15.42 23.95 22.99
CA VAL A 318 15.02 22.83 22.14
C VAL A 318 15.66 22.90 20.76
N SER A 319 15.77 21.75 20.09
CA SER A 319 16.31 21.64 18.74
C SER A 319 15.70 20.43 17.99
N PHE A 320 15.82 20.42 16.65
CA PHE A 320 15.54 19.25 15.81
C PHE A 320 16.80 18.63 15.20
N ASP A 321 17.94 19.31 15.23
CA ASP A 321 19.20 18.90 14.60
C ASP A 321 20.37 18.72 15.60
N ASN A 322 20.12 18.87 16.90
CA ASN A 322 21.11 18.82 17.98
C ASN A 322 22.21 19.91 17.92
N ASN A 323 22.04 20.93 17.09
CA ASN A 323 23.00 22.02 16.93
C ASN A 323 22.36 23.40 17.17
N ASN A 324 21.23 23.66 16.52
CA ASN A 324 20.56 24.93 16.58
C ASN A 324 19.51 24.92 17.69
N TYR A 325 19.88 25.37 18.86
CA TYR A 325 19.02 25.43 20.04
C TYR A 325 18.37 26.80 20.21
N ALA A 326 17.06 26.80 20.46
CA ALA A 326 16.27 28.01 20.72
C ALA A 326 15.10 27.71 21.67
N SER A 327 14.41 28.77 22.12
CA SER A 327 13.17 28.65 22.91
C SER A 327 12.00 28.09 22.10
N GLU A 328 12.02 28.29 20.78
CA GLU A 328 11.08 27.74 19.82
C GLU A 328 11.84 27.32 18.57
N VAL A 329 11.52 26.12 18.06
CA VAL A 329 12.01 25.65 16.77
C VAL A 329 10.85 25.03 15.96
N THR A 330 10.94 25.17 14.64
CA THR A 330 9.93 24.65 13.70
C THR A 330 10.63 23.90 12.60
N THR A 331 10.05 22.77 12.21
CA THR A 331 10.48 21.99 11.04
C THR A 331 9.27 21.44 10.29
N THR A 332 9.49 20.91 9.10
CA THR A 332 8.47 20.20 8.32
C THR A 332 8.91 18.74 8.14
N VAL A 333 7.98 17.83 8.35
CA VAL A 333 8.22 16.40 8.25
C VAL A 333 7.20 15.81 7.29
N LYS A 334 7.64 14.91 6.40
CA LYS A 334 6.73 14.16 5.54
C LYS A 334 5.84 13.24 6.38
N ARG A 335 4.66 12.96 5.88
CA ARG A 335 3.79 11.93 6.44
C ARG A 335 4.57 10.63 6.65
N ASN A 336 4.40 10.01 7.82
CA ASN A 336 5.16 8.84 8.29
C ASN A 336 6.69 9.07 8.38
N GLY A 337 7.13 10.33 8.23
CA GLY A 337 8.52 10.69 8.43
C GLY A 337 8.88 10.77 9.92
N GLU A 338 10.18 10.69 10.20
CA GLU A 338 10.73 10.74 11.56
C GLU A 338 11.28 12.11 11.88
N VAL A 339 11.15 12.52 13.13
CA VAL A 339 11.74 13.71 13.69
C VAL A 339 12.33 13.40 15.05
N ILE A 340 13.46 14.03 15.38
CA ILE A 340 14.06 13.91 16.70
C ILE A 340 13.89 15.23 17.43
N PHE A 341 13.28 15.17 18.60
CA PHE A 341 13.16 16.29 19.53
C PHE A 341 14.35 16.26 20.47
N TYR A 342 15.07 17.36 20.59
CA TYR A 342 16.16 17.56 21.54
C TYR A 342 15.78 18.63 22.55
N ALA A 343 16.04 18.34 23.84
CA ALA A 343 15.86 19.28 24.95
C ALA A 343 17.18 19.37 25.74
N LYS A 344 17.70 20.58 25.87
CA LYS A 344 18.94 20.88 26.59
C LYS A 344 18.63 21.80 27.74
N PRO A 345 18.70 21.35 29.00
CA PRO A 345 18.54 22.19 30.17
C PRO A 345 19.71 23.17 30.27
N GLU A 346 19.42 24.40 30.74
CA GLU A 346 20.43 25.36 31.17
C GLU A 346 21.02 24.95 32.53
N SER A 347 22.16 25.51 32.86
CA SER A 347 22.79 25.25 34.17
C SER A 347 21.86 25.60 35.31
N GLY A 348 21.68 24.69 36.26
CA GLY A 348 20.76 24.87 37.39
C GLY A 348 19.30 24.49 37.12
N TYR A 349 19.04 23.85 35.99
CA TYR A 349 17.72 23.33 35.62
C TYR A 349 17.74 21.84 35.28
N ALA A 350 16.59 21.20 35.40
CA ALA A 350 16.36 19.82 35.00
C ALA A 350 15.22 19.73 33.99
N PHE A 351 15.39 18.92 32.96
CA PHE A 351 14.31 18.55 32.04
C PHE A 351 13.35 17.59 32.75
N ILE A 352 12.04 17.87 32.66
CA ILE A 352 11.01 17.06 33.34
C ILE A 352 10.06 16.34 32.35
N GLY A 353 10.24 16.51 31.05
CA GLY A 353 9.49 15.79 30.02
C GLY A 353 8.96 16.68 28.92
N TRP A 354 8.37 16.03 27.90
CA TRP A 354 7.68 16.67 26.79
C TRP A 354 6.17 16.65 27.02
N TYR A 355 5.51 17.78 26.84
CA TYR A 355 4.09 17.99 27.07
C TYR A 355 3.37 18.39 25.79
N LYS A 356 2.09 18.04 25.65
CA LYS A 356 1.28 18.36 24.46
C LYS A 356 0.76 19.80 24.40
N SER A 357 0.81 20.52 25.50
CA SER A 357 0.40 21.93 25.60
C SER A 357 1.12 22.63 26.74
N GLU A 358 1.07 23.94 26.75
CA GLU A 358 1.65 24.81 27.83
C GLU A 358 1.14 24.47 29.23
N THR A 359 -0.09 23.98 29.34
CA THR A 359 -0.78 23.74 30.62
C THR A 359 -1.07 22.29 30.92
N ALA A 360 -0.61 21.36 30.05
CA ALA A 360 -0.87 19.93 30.26
C ALA A 360 -0.30 19.50 31.62
N PRO A 361 -1.08 18.80 32.49
CA PRO A 361 -0.63 18.44 33.82
C PRO A 361 0.43 17.34 33.83
N GLU A 362 0.37 16.43 32.85
CA GLU A 362 1.26 15.27 32.77
C GLU A 362 2.07 15.29 31.47
N PRO A 363 3.30 14.75 31.48
CA PRO A 363 4.11 14.67 30.27
C PRO A 363 3.51 13.64 29.30
N THR A 364 3.46 14.04 28.03
CA THR A 364 3.16 13.12 26.91
C THR A 364 4.28 12.11 26.71
N ILE A 365 5.54 12.56 26.94
CA ILE A 365 6.73 11.73 26.91
C ILE A 365 7.51 12.00 28.21
N ALA A 366 7.60 10.97 29.06
CA ALA A 366 8.33 11.09 30.31
C ALA A 366 9.85 11.10 30.09
N VAL A 367 10.60 11.69 31.03
CA VAL A 367 12.08 11.75 30.97
C VAL A 367 12.70 10.34 30.79
N LYS A 368 12.16 9.34 31.47
CA LYS A 368 12.63 7.93 31.36
C LYS A 368 12.52 7.34 29.95
N ASP A 369 11.65 7.89 29.11
CA ASP A 369 11.40 7.44 27.74
C ASP A 369 12.24 8.20 26.72
N CYS A 370 13.11 9.13 27.18
CA CYS A 370 14.06 9.89 26.38
C CYS A 370 15.47 9.30 26.52
N PHE A 371 16.23 9.38 25.44
CA PHE A 371 17.66 9.09 25.47
C PHE A 371 18.41 10.30 25.99
N LEU A 372 19.35 10.10 26.94
CA LEU A 372 20.20 11.15 27.51
C LEU A 372 21.64 10.95 27.05
N ASP A 373 22.19 11.95 26.39
CA ASP A 373 23.60 12.00 26.00
C ASP A 373 24.18 13.40 26.24
N ASN A 374 25.31 13.47 26.96
CA ASN A 374 26.03 14.72 27.26
C ASN A 374 25.13 15.86 27.79
N GLY A 375 24.15 15.53 28.62
CA GLY A 375 23.21 16.49 29.20
C GLY A 375 22.07 16.92 28.28
N VAL A 376 21.96 16.31 27.10
CA VAL A 376 20.88 16.55 26.12
C VAL A 376 19.92 15.36 26.14
N TYR A 377 18.65 15.64 26.31
CA TYR A 377 17.58 14.65 26.20
C TYR A 377 17.04 14.62 24.78
N SER A 378 16.89 13.44 24.18
CA SER A 378 16.35 13.29 22.85
C SER A 378 15.24 12.26 22.79
N LYS A 379 14.28 12.48 21.86
CA LYS A 379 13.22 11.54 21.53
C LYS A 379 12.95 11.51 20.04
N LYS A 380 13.13 10.35 19.43
CA LYS A 380 12.73 10.10 18.06
C LYS A 380 11.25 9.75 18.00
N MET A 381 10.53 10.37 17.07
CA MET A 381 9.11 10.15 16.86
C MET A 381 8.80 10.05 15.38
N THR A 382 7.83 9.20 15.04
CA THR A 382 7.23 9.13 13.70
C THR A 382 5.96 9.97 13.68
N ILE A 383 5.85 10.92 12.76
CA ILE A 383 4.66 11.78 12.59
C ILE A 383 3.66 11.04 11.72
N GLN A 384 2.66 10.44 12.36
CA GLN A 384 1.60 9.68 11.70
C GLN A 384 0.55 10.59 11.06
N TYR A 385 -0.26 10.00 10.17
CA TYR A 385 -1.40 10.70 9.57
C TYR A 385 -2.34 11.27 10.63
N SER A 386 -2.68 12.53 10.45
CA SER A 386 -3.68 13.24 11.25
C SER A 386 -4.28 14.35 10.39
N ASP A 387 -5.54 14.70 10.62
CA ASP A 387 -6.18 15.87 10.01
C ASP A 387 -5.55 17.16 10.50
N ILE A 388 -4.91 17.14 11.68
CA ILE A 388 -4.18 18.27 12.24
C ILE A 388 -2.78 18.30 11.63
N LYS A 389 -2.51 19.28 10.79
CA LYS A 389 -1.24 19.44 10.07
C LYS A 389 -0.10 20.06 10.89
N THR A 390 -0.36 20.41 12.15
CA THR A 390 0.64 20.94 13.08
C THR A 390 0.73 20.08 14.32
N TYR A 391 1.93 19.62 14.64
CA TYR A 391 2.25 18.87 15.84
C TYR A 391 3.20 19.68 16.70
N ALA A 392 2.89 19.85 17.97
CA ALA A 392 3.71 20.64 18.90
C ALA A 392 3.99 19.87 20.20
N LEU A 393 5.22 19.99 20.70
CA LEU A 393 5.61 19.55 22.03
C LEU A 393 6.33 20.66 22.78
N TYR A 394 6.13 20.66 24.09
CA TYR A 394 6.69 21.59 25.04
C TYR A 394 7.67 20.85 25.95
N ALA A 395 8.96 21.15 25.83
CA ALA A 395 9.98 20.71 26.77
C ALA A 395 9.89 21.53 28.03
N ARG A 396 9.51 20.89 29.14
CA ARG A 396 9.47 21.62 30.42
C ARG A 396 10.72 21.37 31.22
N PHE A 397 11.13 22.46 31.87
CA PHE A 397 12.28 22.48 32.76
C PHE A 397 11.85 23.03 34.13
N LYS A 398 12.47 22.54 35.19
CA LYS A 398 12.33 23.02 36.57
C LYS A 398 13.68 23.44 37.12
N ALA A 399 13.71 24.48 37.94
CA ALA A 399 14.93 24.87 38.66
C ALA A 399 15.42 23.75 39.58
N LEU A 400 16.72 23.65 39.72
CA LEU A 400 17.39 22.75 40.68
C LEU A 400 17.96 23.63 41.80
N TYR A 401 17.49 23.44 43.02
CA TYR A 401 17.97 24.11 44.20
C TYR A 401 18.84 23.15 45.03
N THR A 402 20.01 23.62 45.46
CA THR A 402 20.85 22.83 46.32
C THR A 402 20.32 22.92 47.75
N VAL A 403 19.95 21.77 48.31
CA VAL A 403 19.70 21.61 49.72
C VAL A 403 20.95 21.01 50.37
N GLU A 404 21.53 21.69 51.33
CA GLU A 404 22.75 21.27 52.03
C GLU A 404 22.48 21.21 53.55
N ALA A 405 23.06 20.23 54.22
CA ALA A 405 23.11 20.11 55.66
C ALA A 405 24.55 20.02 56.11
N LYS A 406 24.90 20.64 57.23
CA LYS A 406 26.22 20.65 57.86
C LYS A 406 26.12 20.30 59.30
N ALA A 407 26.92 19.33 59.77
CA ALA A 407 27.06 19.03 61.19
C ALA A 407 28.02 20.05 61.83
N MET A 408 27.61 20.63 62.95
CA MET A 408 28.36 21.68 63.64
C MET A 408 28.66 21.24 65.07
N TYR A 409 29.91 21.46 65.45
CA TYR A 409 30.34 21.31 66.86
C TYR A 409 31.37 22.39 67.17
N ASN A 410 31.17 23.15 68.25
CA ASN A 410 32.02 24.28 68.63
C ASN A 410 32.25 25.30 67.51
N ASN A 411 31.19 25.63 66.74
CA ASN A 411 31.22 26.55 65.59
C ASN A 411 32.05 26.04 64.38
N GLU A 412 32.43 24.78 64.37
CA GLU A 412 33.18 24.13 63.27
C GLU A 412 32.34 23.06 62.57
N ASN A 413 32.47 22.97 61.23
CA ASN A 413 31.81 21.91 60.45
C ASN A 413 32.63 20.62 60.54
N VAL A 414 32.30 19.80 61.51
CA VAL A 414 32.98 18.56 61.86
C VAL A 414 31.95 17.44 62.15
N ASP A 415 32.36 16.19 62.06
CA ASP A 415 31.49 15.05 62.36
C ASP A 415 31.72 14.45 63.75
N GLU A 416 32.41 15.19 64.62
CA GLU A 416 32.75 14.71 65.97
C GLU A 416 31.47 14.40 66.80
N ALA A 417 30.51 15.33 66.85
CA ALA A 417 29.29 15.19 67.62
C ALA A 417 28.16 14.43 66.87
N GLY A 418 28.21 14.42 65.57
CA GLY A 418 27.17 13.80 64.74
C GLY A 418 27.41 13.92 63.24
N THR A 419 26.52 13.40 62.47
CA THR A 419 26.52 13.52 61.02
C THR A 419 25.16 14.01 60.50
N VAL A 420 25.13 14.51 59.29
CA VAL A 420 23.89 14.97 58.61
C VAL A 420 23.71 14.19 57.32
N LYS A 421 22.46 14.08 56.91
CA LYS A 421 22.07 13.39 55.70
C LYS A 421 20.96 14.18 54.98
N VAL A 422 21.07 14.36 53.65
CA VAL A 422 20.01 14.89 52.79
C VAL A 422 19.46 13.76 51.95
N ALA A 423 18.21 13.40 52.16
CA ALA A 423 17.50 12.31 51.48
C ALA A 423 18.31 10.99 51.41
N ASP A 424 18.58 10.50 50.20
CA ASP A 424 19.31 9.28 49.91
C ASP A 424 20.85 9.43 49.91
N ARG A 425 21.37 10.63 50.18
CA ARG A 425 22.80 10.89 50.20
C ARG A 425 23.47 10.25 51.44
N ALA A 426 24.75 9.97 51.31
CA ALA A 426 25.52 9.47 52.44
C ALA A 426 25.52 10.45 53.63
N ALA A 427 25.47 9.92 54.84
CA ALA A 427 25.64 10.73 56.05
C ALA A 427 27.11 11.12 56.21
N GLY A 428 27.38 12.33 56.67
CA GLY A 428 28.71 12.89 56.88
C GLY A 428 28.68 14.22 57.61
N LYS A 429 29.85 14.88 57.75
CA LYS A 429 29.91 16.25 58.28
C LYS A 429 29.14 17.27 57.43
N SER A 430 28.99 16.96 56.16
CA SER A 430 28.16 17.70 55.20
C SER A 430 27.48 16.73 54.30
N SER A 431 26.26 17.03 53.89
CA SER A 431 25.50 16.28 52.88
C SER A 431 24.72 17.28 52.03
N SER A 432 24.69 17.11 50.73
CA SER A 432 23.96 17.97 49.83
C SER A 432 23.30 17.23 48.67
N LYS A 433 22.16 17.78 48.19
CA LYS A 433 21.42 17.22 47.06
C LYS A 433 20.78 18.35 46.25
N PRO A 434 20.91 18.35 44.92
CA PRO A 434 20.04 19.14 44.09
C PRO A 434 18.61 18.58 44.14
N VAL A 435 17.64 19.46 44.35
CA VAL A 435 16.21 19.16 44.51
C VAL A 435 15.45 20.02 43.50
N MET A 436 14.50 19.43 42.80
CA MET A 436 13.70 20.16 41.84
C MET A 436 12.75 21.14 42.55
N GLU A 437 12.53 22.28 41.94
CA GLU A 437 11.52 23.24 42.37
C GLU A 437 10.17 22.56 42.62
N GLY A 438 9.60 22.83 43.80
CA GLY A 438 8.32 22.25 44.22
C GLY A 438 8.39 20.86 44.86
N ASP A 439 9.54 20.19 44.80
CA ASP A 439 9.69 18.87 45.43
C ASP A 439 9.89 18.99 46.96
N ASN A 440 9.62 17.88 47.63
CA ASN A 440 9.90 17.75 49.06
C ASN A 440 11.21 16.97 49.22
N VAL A 441 11.96 17.31 50.29
CA VAL A 441 13.21 16.65 50.62
C VAL A 441 13.37 16.46 52.16
N THR A 442 13.82 15.32 52.56
CA THR A 442 14.13 15.04 53.99
C THR A 442 15.56 15.44 54.30
N VAL A 443 15.74 15.98 55.50
CA VAL A 443 17.05 16.28 56.09
C VAL A 443 17.09 15.67 57.49
N GLU A 444 18.14 14.89 57.74
CA GLU A 444 18.32 14.17 58.99
C GLU A 444 19.63 14.49 59.67
N ALA A 445 19.59 14.71 60.95
CA ALA A 445 20.76 14.79 61.84
C ALA A 445 20.88 13.55 62.70
N ILE A 446 22.06 12.96 62.74
CA ILE A 446 22.35 11.70 63.46
C ILE A 446 23.42 11.95 64.51
N ALA A 447 23.02 12.04 65.76
CA ALA A 447 23.94 12.28 66.89
C ALA A 447 24.77 11.06 67.17
N LYS A 448 26.08 11.20 67.45
CA LYS A 448 26.97 10.15 67.93
C LYS A 448 26.78 9.90 69.40
N LYS A 449 27.24 8.75 69.87
CA LYS A 449 27.15 8.38 71.29
C LYS A 449 27.80 9.42 72.16
N GLY A 450 27.05 9.90 73.19
CA GLY A 450 27.49 10.96 74.07
C GLY A 450 27.08 12.35 73.74
N TYR A 451 26.46 12.56 72.54
CA TYR A 451 25.94 13.83 72.05
C TYR A 451 24.42 13.80 71.90
N LYS A 452 23.80 14.98 71.97
CA LYS A 452 22.39 15.17 71.69
C LYS A 452 22.22 16.19 70.57
N PHE A 453 21.28 15.93 69.64
CA PHE A 453 20.88 16.94 68.67
C PHE A 453 20.25 18.14 69.34
N ALA A 454 20.74 19.36 69.01
CA ALA A 454 20.29 20.59 69.63
C ALA A 454 19.25 21.33 68.78
N GLY A 455 19.28 21.13 67.47
CA GLY A 455 18.33 21.78 66.55
C GLY A 455 18.90 22.04 65.16
N TRP A 456 18.01 22.45 64.27
CA TRP A 456 18.35 22.94 62.93
C TRP A 456 18.47 24.49 62.95
N TYR A 457 19.49 25.01 62.30
CA TYR A 457 19.80 26.41 62.21
C TYR A 457 20.04 26.88 60.80
N THR A 458 19.80 28.17 60.50
CA THR A 458 20.01 28.79 59.19
C THR A 458 21.34 29.55 59.08
N ASP A 459 22.10 29.61 60.17
CA ASP A 459 23.41 30.25 60.19
C ASP A 459 24.47 29.33 60.82
N MET A 460 25.71 29.44 60.38
CA MET A 460 26.84 28.62 60.77
C MET A 460 27.14 28.68 62.28
N ALA A 461 26.85 29.82 62.94
CA ALA A 461 27.03 30.00 64.36
C ALA A 461 25.90 29.34 65.18
N CYS A 462 24.92 28.72 64.51
CA CYS A 462 23.75 28.10 65.17
C CYS A 462 22.97 29.03 66.12
N ASN A 463 22.85 30.29 65.78
CA ASN A 463 22.13 31.28 66.54
C ASN A 463 20.70 31.57 66.05
N LYS A 464 20.42 31.20 64.78
CA LYS A 464 19.12 31.44 64.12
C LYS A 464 18.45 30.10 63.88
N PRO A 465 17.53 29.66 64.78
CA PRO A 465 16.77 28.43 64.55
C PRO A 465 16.06 28.42 63.23
N TYR A 466 16.04 27.26 62.54
CA TYR A 466 15.28 27.08 61.30
C TYR A 466 13.77 27.17 61.54
N SER A 467 13.31 26.64 62.67
CA SER A 467 11.93 26.72 63.13
C SER A 467 11.91 27.14 64.60
N THR A 468 10.93 27.93 64.99
CA THR A 468 10.66 28.30 66.38
C THR A 468 9.87 27.21 67.11
N GLU A 469 9.23 26.29 66.35
CA GLU A 469 8.48 25.14 66.88
C GLU A 469 9.17 23.85 66.42
N ASN A 470 9.33 22.89 67.33
CA ASN A 470 9.92 21.56 67.08
C ASN A 470 11.32 21.61 66.43
N ASN A 471 12.16 22.56 66.77
CA ASN A 471 13.52 22.68 66.22
C ASN A 471 14.45 21.50 66.66
N ASP A 472 14.07 20.74 67.69
CA ASP A 472 14.77 19.59 68.20
C ASP A 472 14.46 18.28 67.51
N VAL A 473 13.60 18.29 66.49
CA VAL A 473 13.30 17.13 65.64
C VAL A 473 14.45 16.90 64.67
N SER A 474 15.15 15.76 64.82
CA SER A 474 16.36 15.46 64.00
C SER A 474 16.08 15.11 62.55
N LEU A 475 14.88 14.63 62.22
CA LEU A 475 14.43 14.35 60.84
C LEU A 475 13.32 15.34 60.48
N ILE A 476 13.57 16.21 59.55
CA ILE A 476 12.58 17.15 59.02
C ILE A 476 12.35 16.97 57.53
N THR A 477 11.19 17.39 57.07
CA THR A 477 10.88 17.47 55.62
C THR A 477 10.78 18.94 55.20
N LEU A 478 11.62 19.33 54.26
CA LEU A 478 11.49 20.61 53.57
C LEU A 478 10.47 20.44 52.45
N ASN A 479 9.32 21.06 52.58
CA ASN A 479 8.24 20.97 51.60
C ASN A 479 8.35 22.10 50.57
N ASN A 480 7.98 21.78 49.28
CA ASN A 480 7.88 22.77 48.23
C ASN A 480 9.15 23.60 48.09
N VAL A 481 10.29 22.98 47.89
CA VAL A 481 11.60 23.67 47.79
C VAL A 481 11.57 24.69 46.65
N SER A 482 11.72 25.96 46.98
CA SER A 482 11.65 27.05 46.05
C SER A 482 12.94 27.91 45.98
N LYS A 483 13.96 27.54 46.74
CA LYS A 483 15.29 28.17 46.78
C LYS A 483 16.32 27.26 47.38
N GLY A 484 17.59 27.51 47.10
CA GLY A 484 18.70 26.83 47.80
C GLY A 484 18.69 27.13 49.28
N ILE A 485 19.00 26.12 50.10
CA ILE A 485 19.06 26.26 51.57
C ILE A 485 20.23 25.46 52.12
N THR A 486 20.95 26.04 53.05
CA THR A 486 21.92 25.34 53.89
C THR A 486 21.40 25.34 55.31
N LEU A 487 21.30 24.15 55.91
CA LEU A 487 20.92 23.94 57.30
C LEU A 487 22.12 23.48 58.12
N TYR A 488 22.22 23.95 59.33
CA TYR A 488 23.28 23.62 60.27
C TYR A 488 22.66 22.87 61.45
N ALA A 489 23.24 21.72 61.82
CA ALA A 489 22.77 20.81 62.87
C ALA A 489 23.72 20.79 64.05
#